data_10ed85ab713ae85961f4e5e894a82934
#
_entry.id   10ed85ab713ae85961f4e5e894a82934
#
_cell.length_a   1.000
_cell.length_b   1.000
_cell.length_c   1.000
_cell.angle_alpha   90.00
_cell.angle_beta   90.00
_cell.angle_gamma   90.00
#
_symmetry.space_group_name_H-M   'P 1'
#
loop_
_entity.id
_entity.type
_entity.pdbx_description
1 polymer ?
#
loop_
_entity_poly.entity_id
_entity_poly.type
_entity_poly.pdbx_seq_one_letter_code
_entity_poly.pdbx_strand_id
1 'polypeptide(L)'
;LAEVAYKNNYVKPEIMLNDEINITDGRHPVVELTLKDELFIPNDTHINCKDSLISIITGPNMAGKSTYMRQVALIVIMAQIGSFVPAKKAQICIVDRIFTRIGAADNLAMGQSTFMVEMMEVANILNNATEKSLLILDEVGRGTSTFDGLSIAWAVVEFIQEKLKCKTLFATHYHELTALRNLKGIKNYKITVKEKDEDIIFLRKIVPGETDKSYGIQVAKLAGVPNSVINRAKKFLASLEQNKTDNKVALPEIAVTNDNAAKDNQLSLEHYKNQEIIEKIKALNIDTTTPLEALNFLHSIKRQLI
;
A
#
# COMPACT_ATOMS: atom_id res chain seq x y z
N LEU A 1 -18.89 15.60 -28.13
CA LEU A 1 -19.20 14.70 -26.97
C LEU A 1 -20.21 13.63 -27.39
N ALA A 2 -21.35 13.93 -28.05
CA ALA A 2 -22.38 12.95 -28.43
C ALA A 2 -21.85 11.84 -29.33
N GLU A 3 -21.06 12.18 -30.36
CA GLU A 3 -20.44 11.20 -31.26
C GLU A 3 -19.50 10.23 -30.50
N VAL A 4 -18.67 10.76 -29.61
CA VAL A 4 -17.75 9.96 -28.77
C VAL A 4 -18.55 9.04 -27.84
N ALA A 5 -19.62 9.56 -27.23
CA ALA A 5 -20.48 8.79 -26.34
C ALA A 5 -21.17 7.64 -27.08
N TYR A 6 -21.71 7.89 -28.27
CA TYR A 6 -22.33 6.88 -29.10
C TYR A 6 -21.32 5.80 -29.52
N LYS A 7 -20.17 6.23 -30.05
CA LYS A 7 -19.12 5.31 -30.54
C LYS A 7 -18.57 4.40 -29.45
N ASN A 8 -18.44 4.90 -28.23
CA ASN A 8 -17.82 4.18 -27.11
C ASN A 8 -18.85 3.63 -26.11
N ASN A 9 -20.13 3.64 -26.42
CA ASN A 9 -21.22 3.15 -25.57
C ASN A 9 -21.16 3.79 -24.14
N TYR A 10 -21.05 5.12 -24.10
CA TYR A 10 -21.14 5.87 -22.86
C TYR A 10 -22.60 6.15 -22.52
N VAL A 11 -22.92 6.20 -21.23
CA VAL A 11 -24.29 6.43 -20.75
C VAL A 11 -24.43 7.82 -20.14
N LYS A 12 -25.66 8.34 -20.14
CA LYS A 12 -26.00 9.57 -19.42
C LYS A 12 -26.01 9.27 -17.91
N PRO A 13 -25.16 9.95 -17.09
CA PRO A 13 -25.19 9.78 -15.65
C PRO A 13 -26.41 10.48 -15.04
N GLU A 14 -26.87 9.95 -13.89
CA GLU A 14 -27.84 10.61 -13.02
C GLU A 14 -27.07 11.41 -11.96
N ILE A 15 -27.29 12.71 -11.87
CA ILE A 15 -26.73 13.55 -10.81
C ILE A 15 -27.70 13.54 -9.64
N MET A 16 -27.19 13.11 -8.48
CA MET A 16 -27.99 12.90 -7.27
C MET A 16 -27.69 13.97 -6.23
N LEU A 17 -28.71 14.33 -5.45
CA LEU A 17 -28.59 15.27 -4.31
C LEU A 17 -28.23 14.55 -2.99
N ASN A 18 -28.02 13.24 -3.03
CA ASN A 18 -27.55 12.45 -1.90
C ASN A 18 -26.00 12.46 -1.83
N ASP A 19 -25.43 11.66 -0.92
CA ASP A 19 -23.97 11.55 -0.70
C ASP A 19 -23.37 10.28 -1.32
N GLU A 20 -23.99 9.74 -2.39
CA GLU A 20 -23.65 8.43 -2.94
C GLU A 20 -23.03 8.54 -4.33
N ILE A 21 -21.98 7.78 -4.57
CA ILE A 21 -21.43 7.48 -5.90
C ILE A 21 -21.64 6.00 -6.15
N ASN A 22 -22.46 5.67 -7.14
CA ASN A 22 -22.78 4.31 -7.54
C ASN A 22 -22.56 4.15 -9.05
N ILE A 23 -21.53 3.38 -9.42
CA ILE A 23 -21.14 3.14 -10.82
C ILE A 23 -21.19 1.64 -11.06
N THR A 24 -21.92 1.22 -12.08
CA THR A 24 -21.99 -0.17 -12.52
C THR A 24 -21.19 -0.32 -13.80
N ASP A 25 -20.33 -1.33 -13.87
CA ASP A 25 -19.48 -1.63 -15.02
C ASP A 25 -18.72 -0.39 -15.55
N GLY A 26 -18.11 0.37 -14.63
CA GLY A 26 -17.29 1.53 -14.96
C GLY A 26 -16.03 1.12 -15.73
N ARG A 27 -15.64 1.95 -16.70
CA ARG A 27 -14.46 1.76 -17.56
C ARG A 27 -13.57 2.99 -17.52
N HIS A 28 -12.27 2.82 -17.76
CA HIS A 28 -11.34 3.94 -17.82
C HIS A 28 -11.31 4.53 -19.23
N PRO A 29 -11.75 5.79 -19.43
CA PRO A 29 -11.99 6.35 -20.77
C PRO A 29 -10.76 6.40 -21.67
N VAL A 30 -9.55 6.49 -21.09
CA VAL A 30 -8.30 6.53 -21.84
C VAL A 30 -7.74 5.12 -22.02
N VAL A 31 -7.66 4.34 -20.94
CA VAL A 31 -7.04 3.00 -20.98
C VAL A 31 -7.81 2.07 -21.91
N GLU A 32 -9.16 2.09 -21.90
CA GLU A 32 -9.96 1.24 -22.79
C GLU A 32 -9.68 1.50 -24.28
N LEU A 33 -9.32 2.73 -24.65
CA LEU A 33 -8.98 3.10 -26.03
C LEU A 33 -7.54 2.74 -26.43
N THR A 34 -6.65 2.52 -25.46
CA THR A 34 -5.25 2.15 -25.72
C THR A 34 -5.02 0.65 -25.80
N LEU A 35 -5.97 -0.15 -25.31
CA LEU A 35 -5.92 -1.60 -25.44
C LEU A 35 -6.26 -2.01 -26.88
N LYS A 36 -5.33 -2.67 -27.57
CA LYS A 36 -5.50 -3.08 -28.98
C LYS A 36 -6.12 -4.46 -29.10
N ASP A 37 -5.68 -5.40 -28.25
CA ASP A 37 -6.01 -6.84 -28.38
C ASP A 37 -6.70 -7.41 -27.14
N GLU A 38 -6.91 -6.59 -26.09
CA GLU A 38 -7.56 -7.00 -24.84
C GLU A 38 -8.80 -6.15 -24.58
N LEU A 39 -9.85 -6.78 -24.04
CA LEU A 39 -11.01 -6.05 -23.55
C LEU A 39 -10.73 -5.43 -22.20
N PHE A 40 -11.15 -4.20 -22.01
CA PHE A 40 -11.10 -3.56 -20.70
C PHE A 40 -12.05 -4.28 -19.73
N ILE A 41 -11.55 -4.62 -18.54
CA ILE A 41 -12.37 -5.27 -17.51
C ILE A 41 -13.07 -4.19 -16.67
N PRO A 42 -14.42 -4.08 -16.79
CA PRO A 42 -15.17 -3.06 -16.07
C PRO A 42 -15.27 -3.39 -14.59
N ASN A 43 -15.38 -2.34 -13.76
CA ASN A 43 -15.49 -2.46 -12.31
C ASN A 43 -16.65 -1.64 -11.76
N ASP A 44 -17.28 -2.19 -10.71
CA ASP A 44 -18.31 -1.50 -9.97
C ASP A 44 -17.68 -0.61 -8.87
N THR A 45 -18.38 0.47 -8.52
CA THR A 45 -18.02 1.35 -7.42
C THR A 45 -19.25 1.71 -6.62
N HIS A 46 -19.19 1.50 -5.31
CA HIS A 46 -20.22 1.96 -4.38
C HIS A 46 -19.53 2.60 -3.18
N ILE A 47 -19.71 3.91 -3.03
CA ILE A 47 -19.14 4.70 -1.94
C ILE A 47 -20.14 5.78 -1.49
N ASN A 48 -20.27 5.95 -0.17
CA ASN A 48 -21.18 6.93 0.44
C ASN A 48 -20.64 7.38 1.80
N CYS A 49 -21.25 8.41 2.39
CA CYS A 49 -20.83 8.95 3.70
C CYS A 49 -21.43 8.20 4.92
N LYS A 50 -22.07 7.04 4.75
CA LYS A 50 -22.77 6.31 5.83
C LYS A 50 -22.05 5.01 6.22
N ASP A 51 -22.04 4.06 5.31
CA ASP A 51 -21.56 2.69 5.55
C ASP A 51 -20.45 2.23 4.60
N SER A 52 -20.06 3.09 3.65
CA SER A 52 -19.01 2.84 2.67
C SER A 52 -18.21 4.12 2.39
N LEU A 53 -17.68 4.73 3.45
CA LEU A 53 -16.98 6.01 3.38
C LEU A 53 -15.57 5.87 2.80
N ILE A 54 -14.83 4.87 3.26
CA ILE A 54 -13.47 4.59 2.85
C ILE A 54 -13.39 3.18 2.29
N SER A 55 -12.92 3.05 1.05
CA SER A 55 -12.62 1.77 0.41
C SER A 55 -11.11 1.53 0.46
N ILE A 56 -10.65 0.63 1.34
CA ILE A 56 -9.25 0.20 1.38
C ILE A 56 -9.06 -0.88 0.33
N ILE A 57 -8.19 -0.64 -0.65
CA ILE A 57 -7.97 -1.51 -1.81
C ILE A 57 -6.58 -2.12 -1.73
N THR A 58 -6.52 -3.44 -1.52
CA THR A 58 -5.26 -4.20 -1.43
C THR A 58 -5.02 -5.04 -2.68
N GLY A 59 -3.77 -5.45 -2.86
CA GLY A 59 -3.34 -6.33 -3.94
C GLY A 59 -2.05 -5.90 -4.62
N PRO A 60 -1.53 -6.71 -5.55
CA PRO A 60 -0.22 -6.47 -6.15
C PRO A 60 -0.17 -5.20 -6.99
N ASN A 61 1.03 -4.63 -7.12
CA ASN A 61 1.28 -3.56 -8.07
C ASN A 61 1.09 -4.09 -9.49
N MET A 62 0.78 -3.21 -10.44
CA MET A 62 0.43 -3.53 -11.85
C MET A 62 -0.90 -4.28 -12.03
N ALA A 63 -1.61 -4.68 -10.97
CA ALA A 63 -2.89 -5.36 -11.10
C ALA A 63 -4.07 -4.44 -11.49
N GLY A 64 -3.88 -3.10 -11.45
CA GLY A 64 -4.88 -2.12 -11.90
C GLY A 64 -5.57 -1.32 -10.79
N LYS A 65 -5.09 -1.34 -9.53
CA LYS A 65 -5.64 -0.53 -8.43
C LYS A 65 -5.72 0.96 -8.78
N SER A 66 -4.58 1.54 -9.17
CA SER A 66 -4.48 2.97 -9.55
C SER A 66 -5.35 3.31 -10.77
N THR A 67 -5.44 2.40 -11.75
CA THR A 67 -6.31 2.55 -12.93
C THR A 67 -7.77 2.63 -12.52
N TYR A 68 -8.21 1.73 -11.62
CA TYR A 68 -9.57 1.74 -11.09
C TYR A 68 -9.90 3.05 -10.34
N MET A 69 -9.01 3.51 -9.48
CA MET A 69 -9.27 4.75 -8.73
C MET A 69 -9.32 5.98 -9.65
N ARG A 70 -8.42 6.07 -10.62
CA ARG A 70 -8.44 7.14 -11.64
C ARG A 70 -9.70 7.09 -12.49
N GLN A 71 -10.16 5.89 -12.86
CA GLN A 71 -11.42 5.68 -13.56
C GLN A 71 -12.59 6.32 -12.80
N VAL A 72 -12.71 6.08 -11.51
CA VAL A 72 -13.78 6.65 -10.68
C VAL A 72 -13.70 8.17 -10.66
N ALA A 73 -12.52 8.75 -10.45
CA ALA A 73 -12.33 10.20 -10.48
C ALA A 73 -12.74 10.82 -11.84
N LEU A 74 -12.32 10.19 -12.94
CA LEU A 74 -12.66 10.68 -14.29
C LEU A 74 -14.15 10.58 -14.58
N ILE A 75 -14.81 9.50 -14.18
CA ILE A 75 -16.28 9.35 -14.34
C ILE A 75 -17.00 10.44 -13.56
N VAL A 76 -16.59 10.76 -12.34
CA VAL A 76 -17.18 11.84 -11.53
C VAL A 76 -16.98 13.20 -12.21
N ILE A 77 -15.78 13.50 -12.71
CA ILE A 77 -15.50 14.75 -13.44
C ILE A 77 -16.38 14.84 -14.69
N MET A 78 -16.40 13.78 -15.49
CA MET A 78 -17.20 13.74 -16.73
C MET A 78 -18.69 13.94 -16.45
N ALA A 79 -19.22 13.31 -15.38
CA ALA A 79 -20.61 13.48 -14.97
C ALA A 79 -20.92 14.94 -14.57
N GLN A 80 -20.06 15.58 -13.79
CA GLN A 80 -20.28 16.95 -13.28
C GLN A 80 -20.11 18.03 -14.35
N ILE A 81 -19.35 17.80 -15.41
CA ILE A 81 -19.30 18.72 -16.55
C ILE A 81 -20.44 18.50 -17.57
N GLY A 82 -21.40 17.60 -17.24
CA GLY A 82 -22.55 17.32 -18.11
C GLY A 82 -22.24 16.37 -19.29
N SER A 83 -21.18 15.60 -19.23
CA SER A 83 -20.82 14.61 -20.24
C SER A 83 -21.47 13.26 -19.98
N PHE A 84 -21.55 12.42 -21.02
CA PHE A 84 -21.78 10.99 -20.90
C PHE A 84 -20.53 10.32 -20.29
N VAL A 85 -20.72 9.19 -19.60
CA VAL A 85 -19.67 8.50 -18.85
C VAL A 85 -19.47 7.06 -19.30
N PRO A 86 -18.24 6.52 -19.25
CA PRO A 86 -17.92 5.15 -19.63
C PRO A 86 -18.36 4.16 -18.54
N ALA A 87 -19.65 3.88 -18.46
CA ALA A 87 -20.25 2.94 -17.52
C ALA A 87 -21.50 2.32 -18.12
N LYS A 88 -22.02 1.25 -17.50
CA LYS A 88 -23.36 0.72 -17.81
C LYS A 88 -24.45 1.53 -17.12
N LYS A 89 -24.20 2.00 -15.90
CA LYS A 89 -25.05 2.91 -15.13
C LYS A 89 -24.16 3.74 -14.21
N ALA A 90 -24.51 5.03 -14.02
CA ALA A 90 -23.81 5.89 -13.09
C ALA A 90 -24.79 6.82 -12.38
N GLN A 91 -24.79 6.79 -11.05
CA GLN A 91 -25.49 7.71 -10.17
C GLN A 91 -24.42 8.41 -9.33
N ILE A 92 -24.28 9.71 -9.51
CA ILE A 92 -23.15 10.48 -8.98
C ILE A 92 -23.67 11.63 -8.13
N CYS A 93 -23.27 11.69 -6.86
CA CYS A 93 -23.54 12.85 -6.02
C CYS A 93 -22.67 14.04 -6.44
N ILE A 94 -23.04 15.22 -5.99
CA ILE A 94 -22.24 16.42 -6.21
C ILE A 94 -21.00 16.36 -5.33
N VAL A 95 -19.83 16.47 -5.97
CA VAL A 95 -18.51 16.51 -5.34
C VAL A 95 -17.93 17.90 -5.53
N ASP A 96 -17.52 18.56 -4.45
CA ASP A 96 -16.98 19.93 -4.50
C ASP A 96 -15.52 19.95 -4.98
N ARG A 97 -14.74 18.95 -4.59
CA ARG A 97 -13.33 18.80 -4.96
C ARG A 97 -12.96 17.34 -5.11
N ILE A 98 -12.05 17.06 -6.02
CA ILE A 98 -11.38 15.76 -6.15
C ILE A 98 -9.92 15.96 -5.85
N PHE A 99 -9.45 15.33 -4.80
CA PHE A 99 -8.03 15.32 -4.45
C PHE A 99 -7.41 14.00 -4.85
N THR A 100 -6.23 14.06 -5.44
CA THR A 100 -5.50 12.87 -5.84
C THR A 100 -4.08 12.90 -5.28
N ARG A 101 -3.65 11.79 -4.68
CA ARG A 101 -2.27 11.48 -4.37
C ARG A 101 -1.95 10.16 -5.06
N ILE A 102 -1.35 10.22 -6.23
CA ILE A 102 -1.09 9.06 -7.09
C ILE A 102 0.34 9.17 -7.59
N GLY A 103 1.26 8.37 -7.02
CA GLY A 103 2.65 8.24 -7.42
C GLY A 103 3.41 9.58 -7.57
N ALA A 104 4.54 9.76 -6.95
CA ALA A 104 5.35 10.96 -7.20
C ALA A 104 6.08 10.82 -8.55
N ALA A 105 5.96 11.81 -9.42
CA ALA A 105 7.01 12.08 -10.38
C ALA A 105 8.16 12.72 -9.59
N ASP A 106 9.39 12.22 -9.73
CA ASP A 106 10.57 12.80 -9.13
C ASP A 106 10.70 14.26 -9.58
N ASN A 107 10.42 15.17 -8.69
CA ASN A 107 10.63 16.60 -8.96
C ASN A 107 12.07 16.98 -8.53
N LEU A 108 13.05 16.43 -9.27
CA LEU A 108 14.48 16.64 -9.05
C LEU A 108 14.87 18.11 -9.08
N ALA A 109 14.04 18.98 -9.69
CA ALA A 109 14.32 20.41 -9.84
C ALA A 109 14.29 21.20 -8.52
N MET A 110 13.63 20.70 -7.48
CA MET A 110 13.49 21.40 -6.19
C MET A 110 14.35 20.85 -5.05
N GLY A 111 15.13 19.77 -5.26
CA GLY A 111 15.98 19.17 -4.24
C GLY A 111 15.23 18.59 -3.03
N GLN A 112 13.91 18.42 -3.13
CA GLN A 112 13.08 17.82 -2.07
C GLN A 112 13.03 16.31 -2.22
N SER A 113 13.05 15.60 -1.09
CA SER A 113 12.85 14.15 -1.12
C SER A 113 11.43 13.83 -1.60
N THR A 114 11.27 12.74 -2.35
CA THR A 114 9.95 12.25 -2.84
C THR A 114 8.96 12.08 -1.69
N PHE A 115 9.43 11.66 -0.51
CA PHE A 115 8.62 11.54 0.70
C PHE A 115 8.13 12.89 1.23
N MET A 116 8.97 13.95 1.19
CA MET A 116 8.54 15.29 1.61
C MET A 116 7.45 15.84 0.69
N VAL A 117 7.59 15.66 -0.62
CA VAL A 117 6.56 16.05 -1.60
C VAL A 117 5.25 15.31 -1.33
N GLU A 118 5.34 14.00 -1.08
CA GLU A 118 4.19 13.18 -0.71
C GLU A 118 3.49 13.73 0.54
N MET A 119 4.23 14.03 1.59
CA MET A 119 3.65 14.54 2.84
C MET A 119 3.04 15.94 2.66
N MET A 120 3.60 16.79 1.81
CA MET A 120 3.00 18.09 1.46
C MET A 120 1.67 17.92 0.72
N GLU A 121 1.57 16.98 -0.22
CA GLU A 121 0.32 16.67 -0.91
C GLU A 121 -0.73 16.13 0.05
N VAL A 122 -0.36 15.18 0.93
CA VAL A 122 -1.24 14.64 1.97
C VAL A 122 -1.70 15.76 2.92
N ALA A 123 -0.80 16.62 3.38
CA ALA A 123 -1.13 17.74 4.24
C ALA A 123 -2.11 18.71 3.55
N ASN A 124 -1.90 19.02 2.28
CA ASN A 124 -2.82 19.85 1.50
C ASN A 124 -4.23 19.22 1.41
N ILE A 125 -4.29 17.91 1.19
CA ILE A 125 -5.56 17.17 1.16
C ILE A 125 -6.27 17.25 2.50
N LEU A 126 -5.59 16.89 3.60
CA LEU A 126 -6.18 16.83 4.93
C LEU A 126 -6.65 18.20 5.45
N ASN A 127 -5.99 19.30 5.03
CA ASN A 127 -6.35 20.66 5.43
C ASN A 127 -7.46 21.29 4.58
N ASN A 128 -7.72 20.81 3.36
CA ASN A 128 -8.63 21.44 2.42
C ASN A 128 -9.82 20.58 1.99
N ALA A 129 -9.84 19.29 2.32
CA ALA A 129 -10.96 18.41 1.99
C ALA A 129 -12.17 18.72 2.88
N THR A 130 -13.36 18.54 2.31
CA THR A 130 -14.65 18.68 2.98
C THR A 130 -15.41 17.36 2.96
N GLU A 131 -16.53 17.23 3.67
CA GLU A 131 -17.40 16.04 3.63
C GLU A 131 -17.91 15.71 2.20
N LYS A 132 -17.96 16.71 1.31
CA LYS A 132 -18.40 16.55 -0.08
C LYS A 132 -17.25 16.17 -1.03
N SER A 133 -16.02 16.16 -0.58
CA SER A 133 -14.86 15.85 -1.42
C SER A 133 -14.76 14.36 -1.73
N LEU A 134 -14.05 14.03 -2.82
CA LEU A 134 -13.62 12.69 -3.18
C LEU A 134 -12.10 12.61 -3.12
N LEU A 135 -11.58 11.70 -2.29
CA LEU A 135 -10.14 11.48 -2.15
C LEU A 135 -9.71 10.21 -2.89
N ILE A 136 -8.62 10.32 -3.62
CA ILE A 136 -7.95 9.23 -4.33
C ILE A 136 -6.52 9.15 -3.79
N LEU A 137 -6.27 8.22 -2.88
CA LEU A 137 -4.99 8.07 -2.18
C LEU A 137 -4.34 6.74 -2.59
N ASP A 138 -3.19 6.82 -3.24
CA ASP A 138 -2.46 5.66 -3.76
C ASP A 138 -1.09 5.54 -3.09
N GLU A 139 -0.90 4.46 -2.33
CA GLU A 139 0.35 4.07 -1.65
C GLU A 139 0.93 5.17 -0.74
N VAL A 140 0.10 5.79 0.10
CA VAL A 140 0.56 6.76 1.12
C VAL A 140 1.52 6.09 2.11
N GLY A 141 2.66 6.75 2.38
CA GLY A 141 3.69 6.27 3.30
C GLY A 141 4.76 5.39 2.67
N ARG A 142 4.77 5.20 1.33
CA ARG A 142 5.75 4.33 0.66
C ARG A 142 7.17 4.90 0.64
N GLY A 143 7.34 6.21 0.73
CA GLY A 143 8.62 6.90 0.59
C GLY A 143 9.53 6.88 1.84
N THR A 144 9.16 6.16 2.90
CA THR A 144 9.91 6.07 4.17
C THR A 144 10.02 4.63 4.67
N SER A 145 10.49 4.42 5.92
CA SER A 145 10.56 3.09 6.53
C SER A 145 9.16 2.45 6.62
N THR A 146 9.09 1.11 6.58
CA THR A 146 7.81 0.39 6.58
C THR A 146 6.95 0.75 7.79
N PHE A 147 7.53 0.85 8.99
CA PHE A 147 6.77 1.14 10.21
C PHE A 147 6.30 2.59 10.26
N ASP A 148 7.13 3.55 9.86
CA ASP A 148 6.74 4.97 9.79
C ASP A 148 5.64 5.16 8.75
N GLY A 149 5.81 4.58 7.56
CA GLY A 149 4.83 4.66 6.47
C GLY A 149 3.48 4.05 6.86
N LEU A 150 3.47 2.87 7.47
CA LEU A 150 2.26 2.23 7.99
C LEU A 150 1.59 3.11 9.05
N SER A 151 2.35 3.65 10.00
CA SER A 151 1.81 4.49 11.09
C SER A 151 1.16 5.76 10.55
N ILE A 152 1.78 6.41 9.57
CA ILE A 152 1.24 7.59 8.90
C ILE A 152 -0.03 7.23 8.12
N ALA A 153 0.01 6.17 7.32
CA ALA A 153 -1.14 5.74 6.52
C ALA A 153 -2.34 5.39 7.40
N TRP A 154 -2.09 4.71 8.53
CA TRP A 154 -3.11 4.38 9.52
C TRP A 154 -3.77 5.64 10.10
N ALA A 155 -2.95 6.56 10.62
CA ALA A 155 -3.43 7.82 11.19
C ALA A 155 -4.18 8.69 10.17
N VAL A 156 -3.76 8.70 8.90
CA VAL A 156 -4.45 9.39 7.80
C VAL A 156 -5.86 8.80 7.58
N VAL A 157 -5.98 7.47 7.56
CA VAL A 157 -7.29 6.81 7.38
C VAL A 157 -8.22 7.12 8.56
N GLU A 158 -7.72 7.04 9.81
CA GLU A 158 -8.50 7.40 11.01
C GLU A 158 -8.95 8.86 10.99
N PHE A 159 -8.04 9.78 10.64
CA PHE A 159 -8.38 11.21 10.55
C PHE A 159 -9.45 11.47 9.50
N ILE A 160 -9.39 10.84 8.34
CA ILE A 160 -10.41 10.96 7.30
C ILE A 160 -11.76 10.42 7.83
N GLN A 161 -11.75 9.27 8.48
CA GLN A 161 -12.96 8.62 9.00
C GLN A 161 -13.61 9.42 10.13
N GLU A 162 -12.83 9.97 11.06
CA GLU A 162 -13.35 10.66 12.23
C GLU A 162 -13.70 12.14 11.98
N LYS A 163 -12.82 12.86 11.27
CA LYS A 163 -12.88 14.30 11.11
C LYS A 163 -13.43 14.75 9.77
N LEU A 164 -12.87 14.28 8.67
CA LEU A 164 -13.25 14.76 7.35
C LEU A 164 -14.53 14.13 6.84
N LYS A 165 -14.78 12.87 7.14
CA LYS A 165 -15.99 12.12 6.74
C LYS A 165 -16.29 12.19 5.24
N CYS A 166 -15.26 12.25 4.41
CA CYS A 166 -15.38 12.35 2.96
C CYS A 166 -15.12 11.02 2.25
N LYS A 167 -15.72 10.85 1.10
CA LYS A 167 -15.57 9.65 0.26
C LYS A 167 -14.13 9.44 -0.14
N THR A 168 -13.55 8.26 0.15
CA THR A 168 -12.14 7.97 -0.07
C THR A 168 -11.91 6.60 -0.70
N LEU A 169 -11.14 6.56 -1.78
CA LEU A 169 -10.53 5.35 -2.31
C LEU A 169 -9.06 5.35 -1.89
N PHE A 170 -8.66 4.34 -1.14
CA PHE A 170 -7.32 4.23 -0.55
C PHE A 170 -6.65 2.92 -0.99
N ALA A 171 -5.74 2.99 -1.96
CA ALA A 171 -4.95 1.83 -2.34
C ALA A 171 -3.67 1.74 -1.51
N THR A 172 -3.34 0.54 -1.07
CA THR A 172 -2.18 0.30 -0.22
C THR A 172 -1.58 -1.07 -0.44
N HIS A 173 -0.30 -1.19 -0.13
CA HIS A 173 0.41 -2.45 0.04
C HIS A 173 0.54 -2.88 1.51
N TYR A 174 0.13 -2.03 2.45
CA TYR A 174 0.07 -2.36 3.88
C TYR A 174 -1.17 -3.18 4.17
N HIS A 175 -1.00 -4.49 4.33
CA HIS A 175 -2.11 -5.41 4.63
C HIS A 175 -2.70 -5.15 6.03
N GLU A 176 -1.91 -4.62 6.94
CA GLU A 176 -2.32 -4.27 8.29
C GLU A 176 -3.48 -3.26 8.33
N LEU A 177 -3.55 -2.36 7.34
CA LEU A 177 -4.66 -1.39 7.23
C LEU A 177 -6.04 -2.04 7.05
N THR A 178 -6.09 -3.30 6.62
CA THR A 178 -7.36 -4.03 6.49
C THR A 178 -8.05 -4.26 7.83
N ALA A 179 -7.31 -4.22 8.96
CA ALA A 179 -7.88 -4.29 10.30
C ALA A 179 -8.82 -3.10 10.63
N LEU A 180 -8.67 -1.98 9.93
CA LEU A 180 -9.55 -0.80 10.08
C LEU A 180 -11.00 -1.04 9.63
N ARG A 181 -11.32 -2.17 8.98
CA ARG A 181 -12.70 -2.58 8.64
C ARG A 181 -13.65 -2.60 9.84
N ASN A 182 -13.11 -2.71 11.04
CA ASN A 182 -13.88 -2.67 12.28
C ASN A 182 -14.43 -1.28 12.59
N LEU A 183 -13.89 -0.23 11.98
CA LEU A 183 -14.40 1.13 12.08
C LEU A 183 -15.57 1.34 11.12
N LYS A 184 -16.56 2.10 11.59
CA LYS A 184 -17.77 2.37 10.81
C LYS A 184 -17.43 3.10 9.50
N GLY A 185 -17.97 2.61 8.39
CA GLY A 185 -17.80 3.24 7.08
C GLY A 185 -16.53 2.83 6.33
N ILE A 186 -15.70 1.93 6.88
CA ILE A 186 -14.53 1.39 6.19
C ILE A 186 -14.84 0.02 5.61
N LYS A 187 -14.57 -0.18 4.33
CA LYS A 187 -14.71 -1.46 3.62
C LYS A 187 -13.43 -1.86 2.93
N ASN A 188 -13.11 -3.14 3.02
CA ASN A 188 -11.95 -3.71 2.35
C ASN A 188 -12.34 -4.29 1.00
N TYR A 189 -11.51 -4.00 0.02
CA TYR A 189 -11.57 -4.53 -1.32
C TYR A 189 -10.20 -5.09 -1.71
N LYS A 190 -10.23 -6.08 -2.59
CA LYS A 190 -9.03 -6.62 -3.20
C LYS A 190 -9.15 -6.67 -4.72
N ILE A 191 -8.01 -6.55 -5.39
CA ILE A 191 -7.96 -6.85 -6.81
C ILE A 191 -7.74 -8.34 -7.00
N THR A 192 -8.51 -8.95 -7.92
CA THR A 192 -8.46 -10.40 -8.12
C THR A 192 -7.26 -10.81 -8.95
N VAL A 193 -6.62 -11.88 -8.51
CA VAL A 193 -5.50 -12.54 -9.18
C VAL A 193 -5.83 -14.02 -9.28
N LYS A 194 -5.58 -14.62 -10.45
CA LYS A 194 -5.68 -16.06 -10.66
C LYS A 194 -4.27 -16.65 -10.70
N GLU A 195 -4.00 -17.56 -9.79
CA GLU A 195 -2.79 -18.36 -9.79
C GLU A 195 -2.97 -19.51 -10.79
N LYS A 196 -2.01 -19.70 -11.69
CA LYS A 196 -1.96 -20.83 -12.61
C LYS A 196 -0.53 -21.37 -12.59
N ASP A 197 -0.36 -22.54 -11.96
CA ASP A 197 0.93 -23.16 -11.71
C ASP A 197 1.89 -22.20 -10.96
N GLU A 198 3.00 -21.80 -11.56
CA GLU A 198 3.93 -20.81 -11.01
C GLU A 198 3.70 -19.38 -11.50
N ASP A 199 2.70 -19.14 -12.34
CA ASP A 199 2.41 -17.86 -12.95
C ASP A 199 1.15 -17.23 -12.38
N ILE A 200 1.04 -15.91 -12.51
CA ILE A 200 -0.12 -15.14 -12.05
C ILE A 200 -0.78 -14.44 -13.23
N ILE A 201 -2.11 -14.44 -13.23
CA ILE A 201 -2.93 -13.71 -14.18
C ILE A 201 -3.70 -12.64 -13.41
N PHE A 202 -3.49 -11.38 -13.74
CA PHE A 202 -4.23 -10.27 -13.17
C PHE A 202 -5.62 -10.20 -13.82
N LEU A 203 -6.67 -10.52 -13.05
CA LEU A 203 -8.04 -10.45 -13.54
C LEU A 203 -8.59 -9.03 -13.57
N ARG A 204 -7.87 -8.05 -12.98
CA ARG A 204 -8.20 -6.62 -12.96
C ARG A 204 -9.61 -6.31 -12.42
N LYS A 205 -10.23 -7.23 -11.68
CA LYS A 205 -11.54 -7.06 -11.05
C LYS A 205 -11.39 -6.75 -9.55
N ILE A 206 -12.01 -5.66 -9.12
CA ILE A 206 -12.09 -5.26 -7.70
C ILE A 206 -13.28 -5.95 -7.08
N VAL A 207 -13.07 -6.64 -5.96
CA VAL A 207 -14.12 -7.37 -5.24
C VAL A 207 -14.01 -7.11 -3.73
N PRO A 208 -15.10 -7.21 -2.96
CA PRO A 208 -15.03 -7.15 -1.50
C PRO A 208 -14.09 -8.21 -0.94
N GLY A 209 -13.35 -7.88 0.11
CA GLY A 209 -12.43 -8.76 0.80
C GLY A 209 -11.04 -8.19 0.93
N GLU A 210 -10.14 -8.98 1.48
CA GLU A 210 -8.74 -8.65 1.72
C GLU A 210 -7.84 -9.72 1.11
N THR A 211 -6.57 -9.41 0.88
CA THR A 211 -5.55 -10.36 0.45
C THR A 211 -4.37 -10.29 1.40
N ASP A 212 -3.94 -11.45 1.86
CA ASP A 212 -2.77 -11.59 2.74
C ASP A 212 -1.51 -11.94 1.94
N LYS A 213 -1.67 -12.22 0.63
CA LYS A 213 -0.57 -12.63 -0.23
C LYS A 213 0.06 -11.43 -0.93
N SER A 214 1.38 -11.33 -0.84
CA SER A 214 2.19 -10.47 -1.69
C SER A 214 2.62 -11.22 -2.95
N TYR A 215 2.58 -10.55 -4.10
CA TYR A 215 2.95 -11.13 -5.39
C TYR A 215 4.23 -10.50 -5.99
N GLY A 216 5.04 -9.85 -5.16
CA GLY A 216 6.22 -9.13 -5.61
C GLY A 216 7.22 -10.00 -6.38
N ILE A 217 7.48 -11.22 -5.90
CA ILE A 217 8.40 -12.17 -6.55
C ILE A 217 7.84 -12.65 -7.91
N GLN A 218 6.53 -12.89 -7.98
CA GLN A 218 5.87 -13.27 -9.22
C GLN A 218 5.90 -12.14 -10.26
N VAL A 219 5.65 -10.90 -9.82
CA VAL A 219 5.78 -9.71 -10.68
C VAL A 219 7.22 -9.55 -11.18
N ALA A 220 8.23 -9.76 -10.31
CA ALA A 220 9.64 -9.72 -10.71
C ALA A 220 9.97 -10.79 -11.77
N LYS A 221 9.39 -12.00 -11.64
CA LYS A 221 9.51 -13.08 -12.66
C LYS A 221 8.91 -12.63 -13.99
N LEU A 222 7.71 -12.07 -13.98
CA LEU A 222 7.05 -11.54 -15.18
C LEU A 222 7.82 -10.39 -15.85
N ALA A 223 8.52 -9.57 -15.05
CA ALA A 223 9.38 -8.50 -15.54
C ALA A 223 10.71 -9.00 -16.14
N GLY A 224 10.99 -10.31 -16.10
CA GLY A 224 12.19 -10.89 -16.68
C GLY A 224 13.41 -10.92 -15.76
N VAL A 225 13.23 -10.77 -14.43
CA VAL A 225 14.32 -10.95 -13.47
C VAL A 225 14.86 -12.39 -13.55
N PRO A 226 16.21 -12.61 -13.59
CA PRO A 226 16.79 -13.93 -13.74
C PRO A 226 16.28 -14.96 -12.71
N ASN A 227 16.05 -16.18 -13.16
CA ASN A 227 15.49 -17.24 -12.31
C ASN A 227 16.34 -17.56 -11.08
N SER A 228 17.66 -17.40 -11.14
CA SER A 228 18.55 -17.55 -9.98
C SER A 228 18.21 -16.58 -8.85
N VAL A 229 17.92 -15.30 -9.19
CA VAL A 229 17.50 -14.25 -8.25
C VAL A 229 16.11 -14.58 -7.70
N ILE A 230 15.16 -14.94 -8.57
CA ILE A 230 13.79 -15.31 -8.17
C ILE A 230 13.80 -16.48 -7.18
N ASN A 231 14.57 -17.55 -7.47
CA ASN A 231 14.65 -18.71 -6.59
C ASN A 231 15.30 -18.36 -5.24
N ARG A 232 16.30 -17.49 -5.23
CA ARG A 232 16.89 -17.00 -3.97
C ARG A 232 15.90 -16.15 -3.18
N ALA A 233 15.17 -15.25 -3.83
CA ALA A 233 14.13 -14.44 -3.20
C ALA A 233 13.00 -15.27 -2.58
N LYS A 234 12.52 -16.34 -3.26
CA LYS A 234 11.53 -17.28 -2.71
C LYS A 234 12.03 -17.94 -1.42
N LYS A 235 13.30 -18.43 -1.41
CA LYS A 235 13.90 -19.05 -0.21
C LYS A 235 14.00 -18.05 0.94
N PHE A 236 14.40 -16.81 0.65
CA PHE A 236 14.53 -15.77 1.65
C PHE A 236 13.17 -15.36 2.23
N LEU A 237 12.16 -15.19 1.38
CA LEU A 237 10.79 -14.87 1.82
C LEU A 237 10.24 -15.98 2.75
N ALA A 238 10.40 -17.24 2.38
CA ALA A 238 9.96 -18.36 3.21
C ALA A 238 10.61 -18.35 4.61
N SER A 239 11.91 -18.01 4.71
CA SER A 239 12.59 -17.88 6.00
C SER A 239 12.10 -16.69 6.83
N LEU A 240 11.74 -15.57 6.20
CA LEU A 240 11.17 -14.41 6.90
C LEU A 240 9.75 -14.70 7.43
N GLU A 241 8.94 -15.43 6.66
CA GLU A 241 7.58 -15.82 7.05
C GLU A 241 7.59 -16.83 8.21
N GLN A 242 8.51 -17.81 8.21
CA GLN A 242 8.68 -18.74 9.33
C GLN A 242 9.12 -18.03 10.62
N ASN A 243 10.01 -17.04 10.52
CA ASN A 243 10.48 -16.27 11.68
C ASN A 243 9.40 -15.33 12.28
N LYS A 244 8.38 -14.95 11.51
CA LYS A 244 7.21 -14.22 12.04
C LYS A 244 6.37 -15.06 13.02
N THR A 245 6.33 -16.39 12.83
CA THR A 245 5.58 -17.32 13.69
C THR A 245 6.29 -17.61 15.02
N ASP A 246 7.63 -17.52 15.07
CA ASP A 246 8.44 -17.96 16.23
C ASP A 246 9.05 -16.83 17.05
N ASN A 247 8.73 -15.56 16.83
CA ASN A 247 9.27 -14.38 17.54
C ASN A 247 10.83 -14.31 17.59
N LYS A 248 11.53 -14.98 16.69
CA LYS A 248 13.00 -14.90 16.57
C LYS A 248 13.37 -14.45 15.16
N VAL A 249 13.80 -13.21 15.03
CA VAL A 249 14.43 -12.70 13.81
C VAL A 249 15.85 -13.29 13.74
N ALA A 250 15.98 -14.48 13.18
CA ALA A 250 17.26 -14.99 12.74
C ALA A 250 17.38 -14.74 11.24
N LEU A 251 18.31 -13.89 10.84
CA LEU A 251 18.68 -13.74 9.43
C LEU A 251 19.30 -15.06 8.95
N PRO A 252 18.94 -15.60 7.76
CA PRO A 252 19.53 -16.82 7.26
C PRO A 252 21.01 -16.62 6.98
N GLU A 253 21.85 -17.56 7.45
CA GLU A 253 23.27 -17.60 7.16
C GLU A 253 23.51 -17.54 5.63
N ILE A 254 24.27 -16.55 5.23
CA ILE A 254 24.78 -16.43 3.86
C ILE A 254 25.85 -17.51 3.71
N ALA A 255 25.52 -18.59 3.00
CA ALA A 255 26.55 -19.52 2.52
C ALA A 255 27.40 -18.77 1.47
N VAL A 256 28.46 -18.14 1.91
CA VAL A 256 29.48 -17.54 1.05
C VAL A 256 30.31 -18.68 0.50
N THR A 257 30.13 -19.01 -0.78
CA THR A 257 31.17 -19.70 -1.53
C THR A 257 32.32 -18.71 -1.69
N ASN A 258 33.45 -19.05 -1.08
CA ASN A 258 34.68 -18.25 -1.12
C ASN A 258 35.12 -18.00 -2.55
N ASP A 259 35.11 -16.72 -2.95
CA ASP A 259 36.25 -16.14 -3.69
C ASP A 259 36.18 -14.61 -3.52
N ASN A 260 37.29 -14.05 -2.97
CA ASN A 260 37.58 -12.64 -2.68
C ASN A 260 37.11 -12.11 -1.31
N ALA A 261 37.80 -12.53 -0.28
CA ALA A 261 37.84 -11.91 1.01
C ALA A 261 38.64 -10.59 0.98
N ALA A 262 38.02 -9.49 1.23
CA ALA A 262 38.50 -8.34 2.01
C ALA A 262 37.59 -7.14 1.83
N LYS A 263 36.57 -6.94 2.70
CA LYS A 263 36.07 -5.62 3.15
C LYS A 263 34.77 -5.61 3.94
N ASP A 264 34.25 -6.71 4.49
CA ASP A 264 33.00 -6.66 5.28
C ASP A 264 33.09 -7.26 6.69
N ASN A 265 34.28 -7.24 7.32
CA ASN A 265 34.47 -7.81 8.67
C ASN A 265 34.10 -6.87 9.84
N GLN A 266 33.60 -5.66 9.58
CA GLN A 266 33.35 -4.70 10.68
C GLN A 266 31.93 -4.80 11.31
N LEU A 267 30.94 -5.22 10.54
CA LEU A 267 29.55 -5.38 11.03
C LEU A 267 29.31 -6.68 11.80
N SER A 268 30.10 -7.72 11.59
CA SER A 268 29.97 -9.00 12.28
C SER A 268 30.54 -9.00 13.69
N LEU A 269 31.58 -8.21 13.95
CA LEU A 269 32.26 -8.13 15.26
C LEU A 269 31.45 -7.39 16.32
N GLU A 270 30.72 -6.35 15.98
CA GLU A 270 29.82 -5.65 16.89
C GLU A 270 28.62 -6.51 17.30
N HIS A 271 28.09 -7.30 16.38
CA HIS A 271 26.97 -8.19 16.66
C HIS A 271 27.35 -9.34 17.62
N TYR A 272 28.55 -9.93 17.46
CA TYR A 272 29.07 -10.94 18.36
C TYR A 272 29.34 -10.37 19.77
N LYS A 273 29.90 -9.17 19.88
CA LYS A 273 30.14 -8.50 21.19
C LYS A 273 28.81 -8.21 21.91
N ASN A 274 27.80 -7.76 21.21
CA ASN A 274 26.49 -7.47 21.81
C ASN A 274 25.78 -8.74 22.29
N GLN A 275 25.91 -9.86 21.57
CA GLN A 275 25.33 -11.14 21.98
C GLN A 275 26.01 -11.71 23.24
N GLU A 276 27.32 -11.62 23.33
CA GLU A 276 28.09 -12.05 24.51
C GLU A 276 27.71 -11.23 25.75
N ILE A 277 27.46 -9.94 25.61
CA ILE A 277 26.99 -9.07 26.70
C ILE A 277 25.57 -9.46 27.14
N ILE A 278 24.67 -9.75 26.21
CA ILE A 278 23.32 -10.20 26.52
C ILE A 278 23.30 -11.53 27.25
N GLU A 279 24.17 -12.47 26.90
CA GLU A 279 24.27 -13.76 27.56
C GLU A 279 24.84 -13.60 28.99
N LYS A 280 25.83 -12.72 29.18
CA LYS A 280 26.34 -12.40 30.51
C LYS A 280 25.28 -11.76 31.42
N ILE A 281 24.43 -10.89 30.86
CA ILE A 281 23.31 -10.29 31.61
C ILE A 281 22.26 -11.34 31.98
N LYS A 282 21.94 -12.25 31.08
CA LYS A 282 20.97 -13.34 31.33
C LYS A 282 21.46 -14.36 32.35
N ALA A 283 22.78 -14.57 32.44
CA ALA A 283 23.38 -15.50 33.36
C ALA A 283 23.52 -14.93 34.79
N LEU A 284 23.30 -13.60 34.96
CA LEU A 284 23.41 -12.97 36.29
C LEU A 284 22.18 -13.31 37.15
N ASN A 285 22.42 -13.99 38.26
CA ASN A 285 21.37 -14.26 39.25
C ASN A 285 21.21 -13.06 40.19
N ILE A 286 20.18 -12.26 40.00
CA ILE A 286 19.93 -11.02 40.73
C ILE A 286 19.69 -11.29 42.24
N ASP A 287 19.07 -12.43 42.59
CA ASP A 287 18.67 -12.76 43.95
C ASP A 287 19.88 -13.12 44.85
N THR A 288 21.02 -13.50 44.25
CA THR A 288 22.23 -13.88 44.99
C THR A 288 23.40 -12.86 44.81
N THR A 289 23.21 -11.84 43.97
CA THR A 289 24.25 -10.86 43.64
C THR A 289 24.25 -9.71 44.64
N THR A 290 25.39 -9.46 45.29
CA THR A 290 25.55 -8.32 46.20
C THR A 290 25.58 -6.99 45.43
N PRO A 291 25.25 -5.83 46.07
CA PRO A 291 25.31 -4.51 45.42
C PRO A 291 26.68 -4.17 44.85
N LEU A 292 27.76 -4.60 45.49
CA LEU A 292 29.13 -4.36 45.00
C LEU A 292 29.44 -5.19 43.76
N GLU A 293 29.02 -6.44 43.71
CA GLU A 293 29.16 -7.32 42.54
C GLU A 293 28.32 -6.82 41.35
N ALA A 294 27.10 -6.35 41.59
CA ALA A 294 26.27 -5.74 40.58
C ALA A 294 26.92 -4.49 39.95
N LEU A 295 27.54 -3.63 40.80
CA LEU A 295 28.22 -2.44 40.34
C LEU A 295 29.47 -2.78 39.49
N ASN A 296 30.26 -3.76 39.95
CA ASN A 296 31.42 -4.25 39.20
C ASN A 296 31.04 -4.91 37.88
N PHE A 297 29.93 -5.63 37.86
CA PHE A 297 29.38 -6.24 36.63
C PHE A 297 28.95 -5.16 35.64
N LEU A 298 28.20 -4.15 36.07
CA LEU A 298 27.81 -3.02 35.22
C LEU A 298 29.02 -2.26 34.68
N HIS A 299 30.04 -2.06 35.52
CA HIS A 299 31.29 -1.41 35.10
C HIS A 299 32.04 -2.23 34.05
N SER A 300 32.06 -3.57 34.17
CA SER A 300 32.66 -4.47 33.16
C SER A 300 31.96 -4.44 31.83
N ILE A 301 30.61 -4.42 31.83
CA ILE A 301 29.80 -4.30 30.62
C ILE A 301 30.01 -2.95 29.95
N LYS A 302 29.98 -1.86 30.72
CA LYS A 302 30.20 -0.51 30.19
C LYS A 302 31.57 -0.38 29.50
N ARG A 303 32.61 -1.04 30.03
CA ARG A 303 33.94 -1.08 29.40
C ARG A 303 34.02 -1.87 28.11
N GLN A 304 33.12 -2.82 27.89
CA GLN A 304 33.05 -3.63 26.68
C GLN A 304 32.22 -2.96 25.56
N LEU A 305 31.41 -1.96 25.91
CA LEU A 305 30.57 -1.18 24.99
C LEU A 305 31.25 0.10 24.46
N ILE A 306 32.36 0.50 25.09
CA ILE A 306 33.20 1.63 24.66
C ILE A 306 34.45 1.08 23.94
#